data_0fa39a1d1eca22c49568bb154140836c
#
_entry.id   0fa39a1d1eca22c49568bb154140836c
#
_cell.length_a   1.000
_cell.length_b   1.000
_cell.length_c   1.000
_cell.angle_alpha   90.00
_cell.angle_beta   90.00
_cell.angle_gamma   90.00
#
_symmetry.space_group_name_H-M   'P 1'
#
loop_
_entity.id
_entity.type
_entity.pdbx_description
1 polymer ?
#
loop_
_entity_poly.entity_id
_entity_poly.type
_entity_poly.pdbx_seq_one_letter_code
_entity_poly.pdbx_strand_id
1 'polypeptide(L)'
;MENVDRDRFLTHVTIFWVTATAGSTARQYYEDARTGAGYREVPNETPTGVSVFPNDFRSVRTFAERSNNIVHWSTFDRGGHFAASDAPDLLVGDLREFFRRFR
;
A
#
# COMPACT_ATOMS: atom_id res chain seq x y z
N MET A 1 7.24 -3.93 18.88
CA MET A 1 5.80 -4.19 18.64
C MET A 1 5.15 -2.83 18.54
N GLU A 2 4.73 -2.42 17.35
CA GLU A 2 4.03 -1.15 17.18
C GLU A 2 2.76 -1.17 18.04
N ASN A 3 2.51 -0.05 18.74
CA ASN A 3 1.31 0.11 19.54
C ASN A 3 0.10 0.22 18.60
N VAL A 4 -0.54 -0.89 18.36
CA VAL A 4 -1.82 -0.90 17.65
C VAL A 4 -2.85 -0.19 18.53
N ASP A 5 -3.39 0.91 18.05
CA ASP A 5 -4.49 1.59 18.70
C ASP A 5 -5.71 0.66 18.80
N ARG A 6 -6.09 0.32 20.04
CA ARG A 6 -7.16 -0.65 20.31
C ARG A 6 -8.48 -0.22 19.70
N ASP A 7 -8.80 1.07 19.79
CA ASP A 7 -10.11 1.58 19.35
C ASP A 7 -10.18 1.59 17.81
N ARG A 8 -9.09 1.91 17.13
CA ARG A 8 -8.99 1.75 15.68
C ARG A 8 -9.15 0.29 15.26
N PHE A 9 -8.47 -0.64 15.93
CA PHE A 9 -8.59 -2.06 15.64
C PHE A 9 -10.03 -2.54 15.80
N LEU A 10 -10.67 -2.21 16.92
CA LEU A 10 -12.07 -2.58 17.18
C LEU A 10 -13.03 -1.91 16.18
N THR A 11 -12.75 -0.69 15.76
CA THR A 11 -13.53 -0.02 14.72
C THR A 11 -13.47 -0.78 13.40
N HIS A 12 -12.27 -1.20 12.96
CA HIS A 12 -12.12 -2.00 11.74
C HIS A 12 -12.88 -3.33 11.83
N VAL A 13 -12.72 -4.06 12.94
CA VAL A 13 -13.45 -5.33 13.16
C VAL A 13 -14.95 -5.11 13.12
N THR A 14 -15.44 -4.02 13.75
CA THR A 14 -16.86 -3.68 13.78
C THR A 14 -17.39 -3.38 12.38
N ILE A 15 -16.65 -2.62 11.57
CA ILE A 15 -17.04 -2.33 10.18
C ILE A 15 -17.25 -3.65 9.41
N PHE A 16 -16.29 -4.55 9.42
CA PHE A 16 -16.42 -5.85 8.75
C PHE A 16 -17.60 -6.67 9.28
N TRP A 17 -17.82 -6.61 10.58
CA TRP A 17 -18.91 -7.35 11.23
C TRP A 17 -20.29 -6.82 10.81
N VAL A 18 -20.54 -5.51 10.96
CA VAL A 18 -21.87 -4.92 10.70
C VAL A 18 -22.21 -4.87 9.21
N THR A 19 -21.19 -4.81 8.34
CA THR A 19 -21.38 -4.80 6.88
C THR A 19 -21.37 -6.21 6.28
N ALA A 20 -21.06 -7.23 7.07
CA ALA A 20 -20.89 -8.63 6.61
C ALA A 20 -19.91 -8.79 5.43
N THR A 21 -18.85 -7.95 5.38
CA THR A 21 -17.94 -7.88 4.22
C THR A 21 -16.64 -8.67 4.38
N ALA A 22 -16.41 -9.35 5.51
CA ALA A 22 -15.18 -10.11 5.73
C ALA A 22 -14.92 -11.16 4.63
N GLY A 23 -15.96 -11.89 4.21
CA GLY A 23 -15.85 -12.88 3.14
C GLY A 23 -15.56 -12.28 1.77
N SER A 24 -16.21 -11.17 1.42
CA SER A 24 -15.98 -10.48 0.14
C SER A 24 -14.58 -9.84 0.06
N THR A 25 -14.08 -9.34 1.17
CA THR A 25 -12.71 -8.79 1.24
C THR A 25 -11.65 -9.90 1.06
N ALA A 26 -11.83 -11.05 1.70
CA ALA A 26 -10.95 -12.19 1.53
C ALA A 26 -10.97 -12.79 0.12
N ARG A 27 -12.07 -12.62 -0.61
CA ARG A 27 -12.24 -13.13 -1.98
C ARG A 27 -11.20 -12.56 -2.95
N GLN A 28 -10.73 -11.33 -2.76
CA GLN A 28 -9.68 -10.73 -3.58
C GLN A 28 -8.45 -11.64 -3.67
N TYR A 29 -7.97 -12.17 -2.54
CA TYR A 29 -6.81 -13.06 -2.51
C TYR A 29 -7.04 -14.36 -3.28
N TYR A 30 -8.24 -14.91 -3.22
CA TYR A 30 -8.60 -16.11 -3.98
C TYR A 30 -8.61 -15.85 -5.49
N GLU A 31 -9.22 -14.75 -5.92
CA GLU A 31 -9.30 -14.40 -7.35
C GLU A 31 -7.93 -14.06 -7.92
N ASP A 32 -7.10 -13.32 -7.21
CA ASP A 32 -5.73 -12.99 -7.62
C ASP A 32 -4.87 -14.24 -7.78
N ALA A 33 -4.94 -15.18 -6.82
CA ALA A 33 -4.23 -16.45 -6.89
C ALA A 33 -4.70 -17.32 -8.08
N ARG A 34 -6.00 -17.29 -8.40
CA ARG A 34 -6.59 -18.09 -9.47
C ARG A 34 -6.32 -17.51 -10.85
N THR A 35 -6.31 -16.19 -10.98
CA THR A 35 -6.17 -15.49 -12.27
C THR A 35 -4.73 -15.09 -12.59
N GLY A 36 -3.82 -15.14 -11.62
CA GLY A 36 -2.47 -14.61 -11.77
C GLY A 36 -2.43 -13.09 -11.91
N ALA A 37 -3.47 -12.38 -11.48
CA ALA A 37 -3.63 -10.93 -11.69
C ALA A 37 -2.50 -10.06 -11.11
N GLY A 38 -1.73 -10.60 -10.16
CA GLY A 38 -0.54 -9.94 -9.60
C GLY A 38 0.69 -9.98 -10.52
N TYR A 39 0.68 -10.79 -11.59
CA TYR A 39 1.81 -10.94 -12.51
C TYR A 39 1.46 -10.30 -13.85
N ARG A 40 1.95 -9.09 -14.07
CA ARG A 40 1.82 -8.40 -15.35
C ARG A 40 2.99 -8.77 -16.26
N GLU A 41 2.71 -9.27 -17.44
CA GLU A 41 3.71 -9.51 -18.50
C GLU A 41 4.11 -8.21 -19.22
N VAL A 42 3.23 -7.21 -19.20
CA VAL A 42 3.46 -5.92 -19.86
C VAL A 42 3.83 -4.86 -18.81
N PRO A 43 4.94 -4.13 -18.99
CA PRO A 43 5.32 -3.04 -18.10
C PRO A 43 4.22 -1.99 -17.93
N ASN A 44 4.10 -1.47 -16.72
CA ASN A 44 3.17 -0.39 -16.41
C ASN A 44 3.81 0.96 -16.84
N GLU A 45 3.22 1.62 -17.81
CA GLU A 45 3.68 2.93 -18.31
C GLU A 45 3.17 4.12 -17.47
N THR A 46 2.18 3.89 -16.61
CA THR A 46 1.62 4.94 -15.75
C THR A 46 2.69 5.46 -14.79
N PRO A 47 2.87 6.78 -14.66
CA PRO A 47 3.77 7.35 -13.67
C PRO A 47 3.46 6.83 -12.27
N THR A 48 4.42 6.18 -11.65
CA THR A 48 4.25 5.46 -10.39
C THR A 48 5.17 6.04 -9.32
N GLY A 49 4.59 6.34 -8.15
CA GLY A 49 5.33 6.66 -6.92
C GLY A 49 5.41 5.43 -6.01
N VAL A 50 6.55 5.27 -5.35
CA VAL A 50 6.77 4.22 -4.36
C VAL A 50 7.22 4.83 -3.04
N SER A 51 6.48 4.54 -1.98
CA SER A 51 6.80 4.89 -0.60
C SER A 51 7.21 3.63 0.14
N VAL A 52 8.47 3.53 0.56
CA VAL A 52 9.01 2.35 1.26
C VAL A 52 9.03 2.60 2.75
N PHE A 53 8.27 1.81 3.50
CA PHE A 53 8.22 1.84 4.95
C PHE A 53 9.00 0.67 5.57
N PRO A 54 9.70 0.86 6.72
CA PRO A 54 10.63 -0.14 7.26
C PRO A 54 9.97 -1.43 7.75
N ASN A 55 8.70 -1.35 8.20
CA ASN A 55 7.95 -2.48 8.74
C ASN A 55 6.94 -3.06 7.73
N ASP A 56 7.25 -2.96 6.43
CA ASP A 56 6.49 -3.54 5.34
C ASP A 56 7.43 -4.23 4.34
N PHE A 57 6.87 -4.74 3.24
CA PHE A 57 7.65 -5.28 2.14
C PHE A 57 8.63 -4.24 1.59
N ARG A 58 9.92 -4.56 1.68
CA ARG A 58 10.96 -3.68 1.15
C ARG A 58 11.14 -3.93 -0.34
N SER A 59 10.52 -3.09 -1.13
CA SER A 59 10.74 -3.09 -2.58
C SER A 59 12.17 -2.67 -2.93
N VAL A 60 12.76 -3.34 -3.90
CA VAL A 60 14.07 -2.98 -4.45
C VAL A 60 13.84 -2.18 -5.73
N ARG A 61 14.28 -0.91 -5.74
CA ARG A 61 14.01 0.04 -6.80
C ARG A 61 14.37 -0.48 -8.20
N THR A 62 15.57 -1.05 -8.36
CA THR A 62 16.03 -1.58 -9.63
C THR A 62 15.18 -2.73 -10.20
N PHE A 63 14.50 -3.48 -9.34
CA PHE A 63 13.54 -4.49 -9.78
C PHE A 63 12.18 -3.88 -10.11
N ALA A 64 11.71 -2.92 -9.32
CA ALA A 64 10.45 -2.24 -9.57
C ALA A 64 10.45 -1.46 -10.90
N GLU A 65 11.58 -0.85 -11.26
CA GLU A 65 11.78 -0.11 -12.51
C GLU A 65 11.73 -0.99 -13.77
N ARG A 66 11.87 -2.31 -13.64
CA ARG A 66 11.77 -3.23 -14.79
C ARG A 66 10.32 -3.39 -15.28
N SER A 67 9.36 -3.23 -14.40
CA SER A 67 7.94 -3.47 -14.68
C SER A 67 7.06 -2.25 -14.46
N ASN A 68 7.63 -1.12 -14.00
CA ASN A 68 6.86 0.09 -13.72
C ASN A 68 7.63 1.35 -14.11
N ASN A 69 6.90 2.37 -14.55
CA ASN A 69 7.43 3.72 -14.78
C ASN A 69 7.57 4.46 -13.44
N ILE A 70 8.65 4.21 -12.72
CA ILE A 70 8.92 4.81 -11.42
C ILE A 70 9.43 6.24 -11.57
N VAL A 71 8.61 7.23 -11.23
CA VAL A 71 8.94 8.65 -11.29
C VAL A 71 9.17 9.28 -9.92
N HIS A 72 8.84 8.56 -8.85
CA HIS A 72 9.01 9.00 -7.46
C HIS A 72 9.37 7.82 -6.57
N TRP A 73 10.33 8.02 -5.66
CA TRP A 73 10.76 6.99 -4.73
C TRP A 73 11.16 7.60 -3.41
N SER A 74 10.45 7.26 -2.34
CA SER A 74 10.73 7.69 -0.98
C SER A 74 11.01 6.49 -0.08
N THR A 75 11.93 6.67 0.87
CA THR A 75 12.22 5.67 1.91
C THR A 75 12.10 6.36 3.27
N PHE A 76 11.35 5.74 4.17
CA PHE A 76 11.05 6.27 5.48
C PHE A 76 11.72 5.45 6.59
N ASP A 77 11.86 6.05 7.76
CA ASP A 77 12.47 5.46 8.96
C ASP A 77 11.46 4.85 9.93
N ARG A 78 10.16 5.12 9.72
CA ARG A 78 9.05 4.60 10.53
C ARG A 78 7.80 4.36 9.68
N GLY A 79 6.86 3.63 10.25
CA GLY A 79 5.62 3.19 9.59
C GLY A 79 5.73 1.77 9.05
N GLY A 80 4.61 1.20 8.67
CA GLY A 80 4.47 -0.18 8.22
C GLY A 80 3.42 -0.35 7.14
N HIS A 81 2.84 -1.54 7.08
CA HIS A 81 1.85 -1.92 6.08
C HIS A 81 0.62 -0.99 6.05
N PHE A 82 0.22 -0.51 7.21
CA PHE A 82 -0.89 0.44 7.35
C PHE A 82 -0.38 1.87 7.55
N ALA A 83 0.49 2.34 6.66
CA ALA A 83 1.15 3.64 6.77
C ALA A 83 0.20 4.82 7.02
N ALA A 84 -1.03 4.75 6.50
CA ALA A 84 -2.07 5.76 6.77
C ALA A 84 -2.47 5.84 8.26
N SER A 85 -2.31 4.75 9.01
CA SER A 85 -2.56 4.70 10.45
C SER A 85 -1.30 4.93 11.26
N ASP A 86 -0.16 4.37 10.79
CA ASP A 86 1.09 4.30 11.56
C ASP A 86 1.94 5.56 11.40
N ALA A 87 1.94 6.16 10.20
CA ALA A 87 2.73 7.33 9.83
C ALA A 87 2.00 8.24 8.84
N PRO A 88 0.79 8.75 9.21
CA PRO A 88 -0.07 9.51 8.28
C PRO A 88 0.60 10.80 7.77
N ASP A 89 1.42 11.44 8.56
CA ASP A 89 2.15 12.66 8.22
C ASP A 89 3.17 12.38 7.10
N LEU A 90 3.93 11.28 7.18
CA LEU A 90 4.89 10.88 6.16
C LEU A 90 4.16 10.52 4.86
N LEU A 91 3.13 9.67 4.94
CA LEU A 91 2.37 9.26 3.77
C LEU A 91 1.69 10.44 3.07
N VAL A 92 1.03 11.33 3.81
CA VAL A 92 0.35 12.51 3.25
C VAL A 92 1.35 13.48 2.63
N GLY A 93 2.51 13.68 3.28
CA GLY A 93 3.59 14.50 2.74
C GLY A 93 4.09 13.99 1.39
N ASP A 94 4.36 12.70 1.33
CA ASP A 94 4.87 12.02 0.13
C ASP A 94 3.85 12.04 -1.03
N LEU A 95 2.60 11.73 -0.73
CA LEU A 95 1.52 11.81 -1.72
C LEU A 95 1.37 13.23 -2.30
N ARG A 96 1.44 14.26 -1.45
CA ARG A 96 1.38 15.67 -1.92
C ARG A 96 2.55 16.01 -2.80
N GLU A 97 3.75 15.55 -2.49
CA GLU A 97 4.95 15.75 -3.29
C GLU A 97 4.82 15.05 -4.65
N PHE A 98 4.44 13.80 -4.66
CA PHE A 98 4.21 13.03 -5.87
C PHE A 98 3.20 13.70 -6.80
N PHE A 99 2.01 14.06 -6.30
CA PHE A 99 0.94 14.62 -7.11
C PHE A 99 1.15 16.07 -7.54
N ARG A 100 2.10 16.81 -6.94
CA ARG A 100 2.48 18.16 -7.45
C ARG A 100 3.01 18.14 -8.86
N ARG A 101 3.56 17.03 -9.31
CA ARG A 101 4.13 16.86 -10.66
C ARG A 101 3.08 16.77 -11.76
N PHE A 102 1.82 16.55 -11.37
CA PHE A 102 0.71 16.33 -12.31
C PHE A 102 -0.38 17.42 -12.25
N ARG A 103 -0.05 18.54 -11.63
CA ARG A 103 -0.93 19.72 -11.54
C ARG A 103 -0.55 20.79 -12.55
#